data_9567cc7ef5089d1ec425a6552caba84a
#
_entry.id   9567cc7ef5089d1ec425a6552caba84a
#
_cell.length_a   1.000
_cell.length_b   1.000
_cell.length_c   1.000
_cell.angle_alpha   90.00
_cell.angle_beta   90.00
_cell.angle_gamma   90.00
#
_symmetry.space_group_name_H-M   'P 1'
#
loop_
_entity.id
_entity.type
_entity.pdbx_description
1 polymer ?
#
loop_
_entity_poly.entity_id
_entity_poly.type
_entity_poly.pdbx_seq_one_letter_code
_entity_poly.pdbx_strand_id
1 'polypeptide(L)'
;MAIKAEYIWIDGTEPTPQLRSKTKVISDDSGTDLADMPIWGFDGSSTNQATGDKSDCVLKPARVFPDPIRGGENVLVMCEVMLVDGKAHPTNTRAAAARTAKKYKKHEPMFGIEQEYTMLKPNGNPLGFPDDGFPAPQGPYYCGVGEIAITGRNIAEDHMDACLAAGVTISGINAEV
;
A
#
# COMPACT_ATOMS: atom_id res chain seq x y z
N MET A 1 2.36 13.15 -23.26
CA MET A 1 3.21 12.01 -22.84
C MET A 1 2.29 10.94 -22.27
N ALA A 2 2.66 9.67 -22.29
CA ALA A 2 1.81 8.62 -21.73
C ALA A 2 1.89 8.61 -20.19
N ILE A 3 0.77 8.36 -19.52
CA ILE A 3 0.64 8.28 -18.06
C ILE A 3 0.84 6.83 -17.64
N LYS A 4 1.63 6.58 -16.62
CA LYS A 4 1.79 5.27 -15.98
C LYS A 4 0.87 5.20 -14.78
N ALA A 5 -0.10 4.30 -14.83
CA ALA A 5 -1.04 4.04 -13.74
C ALA A 5 -0.67 2.71 -13.09
N GLU A 6 -0.18 2.75 -11.85
CA GLU A 6 0.19 1.58 -11.07
C GLU A 6 -1.02 1.05 -10.33
N TYR A 7 -1.58 -0.05 -10.80
CA TYR A 7 -2.73 -0.73 -10.20
C TYR A 7 -2.26 -1.61 -9.06
N ILE A 8 -2.73 -1.32 -7.85
CA ILE A 8 -2.32 -1.99 -6.61
C ILE A 8 -3.53 -2.70 -6.00
N TRP A 9 -3.36 -3.96 -5.60
CA TRP A 9 -4.40 -4.74 -4.93
C TRP A 9 -3.84 -5.65 -3.85
N ILE A 10 -4.72 -6.20 -3.03
CA ILE A 10 -4.39 -7.19 -2.00
C ILE A 10 -4.69 -8.58 -2.56
N ASP A 11 -3.70 -9.50 -2.47
CA ASP A 11 -3.82 -10.86 -2.97
C ASP A 11 -4.57 -11.80 -2.01
N GLY A 12 -4.58 -13.10 -2.32
CA GLY A 12 -5.21 -14.16 -1.53
C GLY A 12 -4.24 -14.97 -0.69
N THR A 13 -3.03 -14.47 -0.42
CA THR A 13 -2.04 -15.19 0.39
C THR A 13 -2.51 -15.30 1.85
N GLU A 14 -2.41 -16.50 2.42
CA GLU A 14 -2.74 -16.79 3.80
C GLU A 14 -1.46 -17.08 4.61
N PRO A 15 -1.39 -16.73 5.90
CA PRO A 15 -2.37 -16.00 6.70
C PRO A 15 -2.29 -14.48 6.52
N THR A 16 -1.29 -13.96 5.82
CA THR A 16 -1.04 -12.53 5.64
C THR A 16 -1.09 -12.17 4.16
N PRO A 17 -2.19 -11.58 3.69
CA PRO A 17 -2.32 -11.10 2.31
C PRO A 17 -1.23 -10.11 1.94
N GLN A 18 -0.78 -10.16 0.69
CA GLN A 18 0.30 -9.33 0.18
C GLN A 18 -0.23 -8.29 -0.81
N LEU A 19 0.45 -7.14 -0.88
CA LEU A 19 0.23 -6.17 -1.94
C LEU A 19 0.82 -6.69 -3.25
N ARG A 20 0.06 -6.54 -4.33
CA ARG A 20 0.48 -6.80 -5.69
C ARG A 20 0.28 -5.56 -6.52
N SER A 21 1.07 -5.41 -7.57
CA SER A 21 0.89 -4.31 -8.50
C SER A 21 1.23 -4.69 -9.94
N LYS A 22 0.68 -3.91 -10.86
CA LYS A 22 1.04 -3.92 -12.27
C LYS A 22 0.79 -2.55 -12.89
N THR A 23 1.65 -2.12 -13.80
CA THR A 23 1.56 -0.79 -14.41
C THR A 23 0.77 -0.87 -15.72
N LYS A 24 -0.24 -0.04 -15.86
CA LYS A 24 -0.93 0.24 -17.12
C LYS A 24 -0.42 1.56 -17.70
N VAL A 25 -0.16 1.55 -19.00
CA VAL A 25 0.10 2.77 -19.74
C VAL A 25 -1.22 3.27 -20.32
N ILE A 26 -1.60 4.50 -20.01
CA ILE A 26 -2.78 5.17 -20.53
C ILE A 26 -2.39 6.43 -21.29
N SER A 27 -3.26 6.92 -22.16
CA SER A 27 -3.02 8.14 -22.93
C SER A 27 -3.06 9.37 -22.03
N ASP A 28 -2.25 10.38 -22.32
CA ASP A 28 -2.18 11.64 -21.59
C ASP A 28 -3.45 12.52 -21.74
N ASP A 29 -4.30 12.21 -22.70
CA ASP A 29 -5.60 12.83 -22.86
C ASP A 29 -6.73 12.13 -22.07
N SER A 30 -6.40 11.01 -21.41
CA SER A 30 -7.39 10.22 -20.67
C SER A 30 -7.80 10.78 -19.32
N GLY A 31 -7.04 11.74 -18.76
CA GLY A 31 -7.24 12.23 -17.39
C GLY A 31 -6.65 11.28 -16.33
N THR A 32 -6.64 11.76 -15.08
CA THR A 32 -6.07 11.02 -13.93
C THR A 32 -7.03 10.87 -12.75
N ASP A 33 -8.29 11.22 -12.95
CA ASP A 33 -9.32 11.02 -11.94
C ASP A 33 -9.75 9.54 -11.86
N LEU A 34 -10.39 9.18 -10.75
CA LEU A 34 -10.89 7.81 -10.56
C LEU A 34 -11.81 7.34 -11.69
N ALA A 35 -12.62 8.25 -12.26
CA ALA A 35 -13.54 7.95 -13.35
C ALA A 35 -12.82 7.62 -14.67
N ASP A 36 -11.59 8.08 -14.83
CA ASP A 36 -10.77 7.88 -16.02
C ASP A 36 -10.02 6.56 -16.00
N MET A 37 -9.93 5.92 -14.82
CA MET A 37 -9.18 4.69 -14.64
C MET A 37 -9.96 3.48 -15.17
N PRO A 38 -9.48 2.81 -16.22
CA PRO A 38 -10.18 1.64 -16.76
C PRO A 38 -10.11 0.45 -15.82
N ILE A 39 -11.17 -0.37 -15.82
CA ILE A 39 -11.13 -1.71 -15.25
C ILE A 39 -10.08 -2.53 -15.99
N TRP A 40 -9.34 -3.39 -15.24
CA TRP A 40 -8.28 -4.19 -15.82
C TRP A 40 -8.28 -5.63 -15.30
N GLY A 41 -8.05 -6.61 -16.16
CA GLY A 41 -7.97 -8.03 -15.80
C GLY A 41 -6.57 -8.42 -15.32
N PHE A 42 -6.50 -9.50 -14.52
CA PHE A 42 -5.25 -10.14 -14.13
C PHE A 42 -5.47 -11.64 -13.89
N ASP A 43 -4.36 -12.40 -13.90
CA ASP A 43 -4.35 -13.84 -13.60
C ASP A 43 -4.33 -14.06 -12.08
N GLY A 44 -5.49 -14.42 -11.53
CA GLY A 44 -5.66 -14.69 -10.10
C GLY A 44 -4.97 -15.96 -9.63
N SER A 45 -4.58 -16.89 -10.53
CA SER A 45 -3.88 -18.11 -10.12
C SER A 45 -2.49 -17.82 -9.56
N SER A 46 -1.84 -16.76 -10.04
CA SER A 46 -0.53 -16.31 -9.57
C SER A 46 -0.58 -15.52 -8.25
N THR A 47 -1.78 -15.24 -7.75
CA THR A 47 -2.00 -14.40 -6.55
C THR A 47 -2.86 -15.09 -5.49
N ASN A 48 -3.01 -16.42 -5.57
CA ASN A 48 -3.85 -17.23 -4.67
C ASN A 48 -5.34 -16.79 -4.65
N GLN A 49 -5.85 -16.29 -5.77
CA GLN A 49 -7.21 -15.76 -5.90
C GLN A 49 -8.08 -16.54 -6.89
N ALA A 50 -7.50 -17.45 -7.65
CA ALA A 50 -8.22 -18.29 -8.60
C ALA A 50 -7.51 -19.62 -8.85
N THR A 51 -8.22 -20.56 -9.50
CA THR A 51 -7.63 -21.80 -10.02
C THR A 51 -7.13 -21.59 -11.45
N GLY A 52 -6.16 -22.38 -11.90
CA GLY A 52 -5.53 -22.20 -13.22
C GLY A 52 -6.49 -22.36 -14.41
N ASP A 53 -7.59 -23.08 -14.25
CA ASP A 53 -8.61 -23.29 -15.29
C ASP A 53 -9.66 -22.15 -15.36
N LYS A 54 -9.73 -21.29 -14.31
CA LYS A 54 -10.64 -20.14 -14.22
C LYS A 54 -9.90 -18.98 -13.55
N SER A 55 -8.79 -18.57 -14.14
CA SER A 55 -7.82 -17.67 -13.52
C SER A 55 -8.17 -16.19 -13.63
N ASP A 56 -9.17 -15.82 -14.43
CA ASP A 56 -9.50 -14.43 -14.67
C ASP A 56 -10.10 -13.75 -13.42
N CYS A 57 -9.41 -12.73 -12.96
CA CYS A 57 -9.88 -11.78 -11.95
C CYS A 57 -9.85 -10.36 -12.49
N VAL A 58 -10.59 -9.46 -11.86
CA VAL A 58 -10.79 -8.09 -12.31
C VAL A 58 -10.36 -7.10 -11.23
N LEU A 59 -9.56 -6.11 -11.63
CA LEU A 59 -9.19 -4.95 -10.83
C LEU A 59 -10.16 -3.82 -11.11
N LYS A 60 -10.93 -3.44 -10.11
CA LYS A 60 -11.82 -2.29 -10.14
C LYS A 60 -11.19 -1.13 -9.38
N PRO A 61 -10.84 -0.02 -10.04
CA PRO A 61 -10.32 1.16 -9.38
C PRO A 61 -11.24 1.65 -8.26
N ALA A 62 -10.66 1.98 -7.11
CA ALA A 62 -11.37 2.43 -5.92
C ALA A 62 -10.87 3.78 -5.40
N ARG A 63 -9.59 4.09 -5.62
CA ARG A 63 -8.98 5.37 -5.26
C ARG A 63 -7.76 5.62 -6.14
N VAL A 64 -7.49 6.89 -6.44
CA VAL A 64 -6.30 7.34 -7.19
C VAL A 64 -5.52 8.31 -6.32
N PHE A 65 -4.20 8.24 -6.42
CA PHE A 65 -3.24 9.12 -5.77
C PHE A 65 -2.16 9.53 -6.77
N PRO A 66 -1.56 10.73 -6.66
CA PRO A 66 -0.31 11.02 -7.34
C PRO A 66 0.75 9.95 -7.04
N ASP A 67 1.54 9.55 -8.03
CA ASP A 67 2.67 8.64 -7.81
C ASP A 67 3.89 9.44 -7.35
N PRO A 68 4.28 9.37 -6.07
CA PRO A 68 5.38 10.17 -5.53
C PRO A 68 6.75 9.70 -5.99
N ILE A 69 6.84 8.46 -6.50
CA ILE A 69 8.10 7.86 -6.92
C ILE A 69 8.41 8.21 -8.38
N ARG A 70 7.41 8.08 -9.26
CA ARG A 70 7.58 8.41 -10.68
C ARG A 70 7.38 9.90 -10.94
N GLY A 71 6.60 10.58 -10.11
CA GLY A 71 6.29 12.00 -10.27
C GLY A 71 5.48 12.32 -11.54
N GLY A 72 5.37 13.60 -11.88
CA GLY A 72 4.61 14.07 -13.02
C GLY A 72 3.12 13.73 -12.90
N GLU A 73 2.50 13.32 -14.00
CA GLU A 73 1.09 12.92 -14.06
C GLU A 73 0.86 11.43 -13.78
N ASN A 74 1.90 10.70 -13.38
CA ASN A 74 1.77 9.29 -13.05
C ASN A 74 0.96 9.10 -11.76
N VAL A 75 0.22 7.99 -11.69
CA VAL A 75 -0.72 7.74 -10.58
C VAL A 75 -0.61 6.33 -10.00
N LEU A 76 -0.92 6.24 -8.71
CA LEU A 76 -1.18 5.00 -8.00
C LEU A 76 -2.70 4.77 -7.97
N VAL A 77 -3.14 3.58 -8.35
CA VAL A 77 -4.56 3.22 -8.44
C VAL A 77 -4.84 2.06 -7.50
N MET A 78 -5.41 2.36 -6.33
CA MET A 78 -5.86 1.31 -5.40
C MET A 78 -7.11 0.64 -5.95
N CYS A 79 -7.09 -0.71 -5.98
CA CYS A 79 -8.13 -1.51 -6.62
C CYS A 79 -8.82 -2.47 -5.66
N GLU A 80 -10.09 -2.73 -5.95
CA GLU A 80 -10.85 -3.86 -5.44
C GLU A 80 -10.72 -5.04 -6.41
N VAL A 81 -10.55 -6.25 -5.86
CA VAL A 81 -10.60 -7.48 -6.66
C VAL A 81 -12.04 -7.93 -6.82
N MET A 82 -12.45 -8.15 -8.05
CA MET A 82 -13.79 -8.60 -8.43
C MET A 82 -13.71 -9.90 -9.24
N LEU A 83 -14.76 -10.68 -9.18
CA LEU A 83 -15.00 -11.78 -10.10
C LEU A 83 -15.42 -11.24 -11.48
N VAL A 84 -15.32 -12.06 -12.51
CA VAL A 84 -15.71 -11.69 -13.88
C VAL A 84 -17.22 -11.38 -14.02
N ASP A 85 -18.05 -11.90 -13.08
CA ASP A 85 -19.49 -11.58 -13.02
C ASP A 85 -19.79 -10.27 -12.29
N GLY A 86 -18.75 -9.52 -11.89
CA GLY A 86 -18.87 -8.21 -11.22
C GLY A 86 -19.13 -8.28 -9.72
N LYS A 87 -19.17 -9.47 -9.11
CA LYS A 87 -19.25 -9.60 -7.65
C LYS A 87 -17.88 -9.40 -7.02
N ALA A 88 -17.87 -8.97 -5.75
CA ALA A 88 -16.63 -8.88 -4.99
C ALA A 88 -16.01 -10.28 -4.85
N HIS A 89 -14.69 -10.36 -5.11
CA HIS A 89 -13.94 -11.60 -4.88
C HIS A 89 -13.98 -11.97 -3.38
N PRO A 90 -13.97 -13.27 -3.00
CA PRO A 90 -13.96 -13.69 -1.59
C PRO A 90 -12.83 -13.05 -0.74
N THR A 91 -11.67 -12.79 -1.33
CA THR A 91 -10.54 -12.12 -0.66
C THR A 91 -10.69 -10.59 -0.59
N ASN A 92 -11.75 -9.99 -1.16
CA ASN A 92 -11.97 -8.56 -1.19
C ASN A 92 -12.61 -8.06 0.11
N THR A 93 -11.80 -7.93 1.16
CA THR A 93 -12.24 -7.41 2.47
C THR A 93 -12.66 -5.94 2.40
N ARG A 94 -12.08 -5.15 1.47
CA ARG A 94 -12.43 -3.74 1.27
C ARG A 94 -13.89 -3.56 0.88
N ALA A 95 -14.47 -4.43 0.08
CA ALA A 95 -15.88 -4.36 -0.30
C ALA A 95 -16.82 -4.45 0.92
N ALA A 96 -16.49 -5.31 1.89
CA ALA A 96 -17.23 -5.41 3.15
C ALA A 96 -17.07 -4.13 4.01
N ALA A 97 -15.84 -3.65 4.15
CA ALA A 97 -15.53 -2.41 4.87
C ALA A 97 -16.25 -1.20 4.25
N ALA A 98 -16.24 -1.07 2.92
CA ALA A 98 -16.92 0.02 2.22
C ALA A 98 -18.44 0.00 2.43
N ARG A 99 -19.08 -1.20 2.44
CA ARG A 99 -20.51 -1.32 2.77
C ARG A 99 -20.81 -0.87 4.19
N THR A 100 -19.98 -1.26 5.14
CA THR A 100 -20.11 -0.86 6.55
C THR A 100 -19.93 0.65 6.71
N ALA A 101 -18.89 1.22 6.13
CA ALA A 101 -18.63 2.65 6.15
C ALA A 101 -19.82 3.45 5.57
N LYS A 102 -20.38 2.99 4.44
CA LYS A 102 -21.57 3.62 3.85
C LYS A 102 -22.78 3.58 4.79
N LYS A 103 -23.01 2.43 5.45
CA LYS A 103 -24.14 2.25 6.39
C LYS A 103 -24.05 3.21 7.57
N TYR A 104 -22.85 3.44 8.09
CA TYR A 104 -22.61 4.23 9.30
C TYR A 104 -22.07 5.64 9.01
N LYS A 105 -22.09 6.08 7.75
CA LYS A 105 -21.55 7.40 7.34
C LYS A 105 -22.07 8.57 8.20
N LYS A 106 -23.34 8.52 8.61
CA LYS A 106 -23.97 9.57 9.45
C LYS A 106 -23.37 9.74 10.85
N HIS A 107 -22.59 8.75 11.32
CA HIS A 107 -21.92 8.82 12.63
C HIS A 107 -20.54 9.49 12.51
N GLU A 108 -20.09 9.83 11.29
CA GLU A 108 -18.80 10.49 11.02
C GLU A 108 -17.62 9.81 11.74
N PRO A 109 -17.48 8.46 11.62
CA PRO A 109 -16.42 7.75 12.34
C PRO A 109 -15.05 8.22 11.88
N MET A 110 -14.17 8.47 12.83
CA MET A 110 -12.77 8.82 12.60
C MET A 110 -11.87 7.66 13.05
N PHE A 111 -10.85 7.36 12.26
CA PHE A 111 -9.86 6.33 12.56
C PHE A 111 -8.46 6.91 12.42
N GLY A 112 -7.62 6.68 13.43
CA GLY A 112 -6.17 6.90 13.33
C GLY A 112 -5.48 5.58 12.99
N ILE A 113 -4.41 5.65 12.21
CA ILE A 113 -3.57 4.51 11.87
C ILE A 113 -2.13 4.88 12.22
N GLU A 114 -1.47 4.03 13.01
CA GLU A 114 -0.04 4.07 13.25
C GLU A 114 0.58 2.93 12.44
N GLN A 115 1.25 3.28 11.34
CA GLN A 115 1.92 2.29 10.50
C GLN A 115 3.34 2.11 11.00
N GLU A 116 3.60 0.95 11.59
CA GLU A 116 4.91 0.56 12.07
C GLU A 116 5.61 -0.39 11.09
N TYR A 117 6.93 -0.32 11.01
CA TYR A 117 7.76 -1.27 10.27
C TYR A 117 9.14 -1.37 10.89
N THR A 118 9.70 -2.57 10.82
CA THR A 118 11.08 -2.83 11.24
C THR A 118 11.99 -2.86 10.01
N MET A 119 13.01 -2.01 10.01
CA MET A 119 14.01 -2.01 8.94
C MET A 119 14.99 -3.15 9.14
N LEU A 120 15.26 -3.90 8.08
CA LEU A 120 16.14 -5.07 8.13
C LEU A 120 17.34 -4.88 7.22
N LYS A 121 18.47 -5.48 7.61
CA LYS A 121 19.64 -5.69 6.75
C LYS A 121 19.34 -6.81 5.72
N PRO A 122 20.13 -6.92 4.64
CA PRO A 122 19.97 -8.02 3.67
C PRO A 122 20.04 -9.43 4.25
N ASN A 123 20.72 -9.60 5.39
CA ASN A 123 20.80 -10.88 6.10
C ASN A 123 19.60 -11.17 7.03
N GLY A 124 18.62 -10.27 7.07
CA GLY A 124 17.42 -10.39 7.89
C GLY A 124 17.54 -9.85 9.32
N ASN A 125 18.73 -9.43 9.75
CA ASN A 125 18.90 -8.80 11.06
C ASN A 125 18.37 -7.37 11.06
N PRO A 126 17.85 -6.87 12.20
CA PRO A 126 17.40 -5.48 12.30
C PRO A 126 18.51 -4.49 11.94
N LEU A 127 18.15 -3.47 11.17
CA LEU A 127 19.05 -2.40 10.79
C LEU A 127 19.50 -1.64 12.05
N GLY A 128 20.80 -1.34 12.15
CA GLY A 128 21.39 -0.66 13.33
C GLY A 128 21.77 -1.57 14.48
N PHE A 129 21.27 -2.81 14.51
CA PHE A 129 21.69 -3.76 15.53
C PHE A 129 23.06 -4.38 15.18
N PRO A 130 23.86 -4.78 16.20
CA PRO A 130 25.13 -5.45 15.95
C PRO A 130 24.92 -6.79 15.24
N ASP A 131 25.89 -7.21 14.44
CA ASP A 131 25.84 -8.52 13.79
C ASP A 131 26.19 -9.65 14.79
N ASP A 132 27.00 -9.32 15.77
CA ASP A 132 27.40 -10.21 16.86
C ASP A 132 26.99 -9.58 18.21
N GLY A 133 26.50 -10.43 19.12
CA GLY A 133 26.10 -10.02 20.47
C GLY A 133 24.64 -9.56 20.54
N PHE A 134 24.35 -8.76 21.56
CA PHE A 134 23.01 -8.29 21.86
C PHE A 134 22.90 -6.78 21.66
N PRO A 135 21.73 -6.28 21.18
CA PRO A 135 21.48 -4.85 21.17
C PRO A 135 21.34 -4.31 22.59
N ALA A 136 21.31 -3.00 22.74
CA ALA A 136 20.93 -2.36 23.98
C ALA A 136 19.49 -2.73 24.38
N PRO A 137 19.14 -2.69 25.69
CA PRO A 137 17.76 -2.90 26.11
C PRO A 137 16.79 -1.92 25.43
N GLN A 138 15.55 -2.31 25.28
CA GLN A 138 14.49 -1.44 24.78
C GLN A 138 14.29 -0.17 25.64
N GLY A 139 13.70 0.86 25.06
CA GLY A 139 13.40 2.11 25.70
C GLY A 139 14.32 3.25 25.29
N PRO A 140 15.66 3.11 25.24
CA PRO A 140 16.55 4.16 24.76
C PRO A 140 16.29 4.57 23.29
N TYR A 141 15.65 3.73 22.50
CA TYR A 141 15.35 3.98 21.09
C TYR A 141 14.07 4.78 20.88
N TYR A 142 13.11 4.67 21.80
CA TYR A 142 11.83 5.39 21.68
C TYR A 142 12.05 6.91 21.63
N CYS A 143 11.58 7.55 20.55
CA CYS A 143 11.79 8.96 20.28
C CYS A 143 13.28 9.39 20.38
N GLY A 144 14.18 8.46 20.09
CA GLY A 144 15.61 8.66 20.21
C GLY A 144 16.14 9.75 19.27
N VAL A 145 17.30 10.31 19.60
CA VAL A 145 17.99 11.33 18.82
C VAL A 145 19.43 10.91 18.56
N GLY A 146 19.88 11.12 17.35
CA GLY A 146 21.24 10.78 16.91
C GLY A 146 21.33 9.40 16.25
N GLU A 147 22.35 9.22 15.42
CA GLU A 147 22.48 8.08 14.50
C GLU A 147 22.46 6.72 15.19
N ILE A 148 23.04 6.62 16.40
CA ILE A 148 23.09 5.37 17.16
C ILE A 148 21.70 4.94 17.63
N ALA A 149 20.84 5.89 17.99
CA ALA A 149 19.51 5.63 18.51
C ALA A 149 18.45 5.50 17.40
N ILE A 150 18.67 6.09 16.24
CA ILE A 150 17.68 6.18 15.15
C ILE A 150 18.28 5.83 13.79
N THR A 151 18.97 4.71 13.72
CA THR A 151 19.48 4.20 12.43
C THR A 151 18.35 4.07 11.41
N GLY A 152 18.57 4.61 10.20
CA GLY A 152 17.58 4.56 9.13
C GLY A 152 16.56 5.72 9.15
N ARG A 153 16.78 6.76 9.93
CA ARG A 153 15.90 7.96 9.96
C ARG A 153 15.64 8.54 8.56
N ASN A 154 16.64 8.56 7.70
CA ASN A 154 16.51 9.04 6.32
C ASN A 154 15.46 8.24 5.54
N ILE A 155 15.35 6.93 5.74
CA ILE A 155 14.33 6.07 5.09
C ILE A 155 12.93 6.47 5.55
N ALA A 156 12.76 6.74 6.84
CA ALA A 156 11.48 7.18 7.39
C ALA A 156 11.09 8.59 6.91
N GLU A 157 12.06 9.50 6.77
CA GLU A 157 11.83 10.84 6.20
C GLU A 157 11.43 10.76 4.72
N ASP A 158 12.15 9.99 3.91
CA ASP A 158 11.81 9.77 2.49
C ASP A 158 10.40 9.16 2.33
N HIS A 159 10.03 8.24 3.24
CA HIS A 159 8.70 7.65 3.26
C HIS A 159 7.62 8.69 3.63
N MET A 160 7.87 9.52 4.63
CA MET A 160 6.96 10.61 5.01
C MET A 160 6.76 11.59 3.84
N ASP A 161 7.84 12.01 3.19
CA ASP A 161 7.79 12.90 2.04
C ASP A 161 6.99 12.28 0.88
N ALA A 162 7.18 11.00 0.61
CA ALA A 162 6.40 10.27 -0.38
C ALA A 162 4.91 10.22 -0.02
N CYS A 163 4.56 9.99 1.25
CA CYS A 163 3.16 10.03 1.72
C CYS A 163 2.54 11.41 1.51
N LEU A 164 3.24 12.47 1.89
CA LEU A 164 2.78 13.86 1.70
C LEU A 164 2.60 14.19 0.21
N ALA A 165 3.54 13.79 -0.64
CA ALA A 165 3.46 14.00 -2.08
C ALA A 165 2.31 13.22 -2.73
N ALA A 166 1.96 12.06 -2.19
CA ALA A 166 0.78 11.27 -2.61
C ALA A 166 -0.55 11.84 -2.07
N GLY A 167 -0.52 12.92 -1.28
CA GLY A 167 -1.72 13.53 -0.68
C GLY A 167 -2.28 12.73 0.51
N VAL A 168 -1.49 11.85 1.12
CA VAL A 168 -1.85 11.16 2.36
C VAL A 168 -1.69 12.13 3.53
N THR A 169 -2.73 12.24 4.36
CA THR A 169 -2.64 13.04 5.59
C THR A 169 -1.84 12.24 6.62
N ILE A 170 -0.61 12.67 6.85
CA ILE A 170 0.30 12.11 7.86
C ILE A 170 0.60 13.18 8.90
N SER A 171 0.58 12.84 10.18
CA SER A 171 0.76 13.78 11.28
C SER A 171 2.19 13.81 11.81
N GLY A 172 2.99 12.78 11.57
CA GLY A 172 4.37 12.73 12.02
C GLY A 172 4.98 11.35 11.93
N ILE A 173 6.23 11.25 12.35
CA ILE A 173 7.00 10.02 12.51
C ILE A 173 7.81 10.08 13.80
N ASN A 174 8.08 8.94 14.37
CA ASN A 174 9.00 8.78 15.50
C ASN A 174 9.72 7.43 15.42
N ALA A 175 10.82 7.31 16.14
CA ALA A 175 11.46 6.02 16.37
C ALA A 175 10.72 5.27 17.49
N GLU A 176 10.55 3.97 17.29
CA GLU A 176 10.00 3.05 18.29
C GLU A 176 11.11 2.21 18.96
N VAL A 177 10.73 1.27 19.81
CA VAL A 177 11.63 0.44 20.62
C VAL A 177 12.21 -0.75 19.87
#